data_e0c309734d3b0aaf29c2d61b7702d413
#
_entry.id   e0c309734d3b0aaf29c2d61b7702d413
#
_cell.length_a   1.000
_cell.length_b   1.000
_cell.length_c   1.000
_cell.angle_alpha   90.00
_cell.angle_beta   90.00
_cell.angle_gamma   90.00
#
_symmetry.space_group_name_H-M   'P 1'
#
loop_
_entity.id
_entity.type
_entity.pdbx_description
1 polymer ?
#
loop_
_entity_poly.entity_id
_entity_poly.type
_entity_poly.pdbx_seq_one_letter_code
_entity_poly.pdbx_strand_id
1 'polypeptide(L)'
;MIEPGILIPVTVSIASEFRYETPLIDEKTLVIVISQSGETIDTLAAMRLAQSYHAPVLAIVNVKGSTIARESDYVLYTHAGPEIAVASTKAYSVQLAALYLIYCRMALVRGVYSPVQAENFMKEL
;
A
#
# COMPACT_ATOMS: atom_id res chain seq x y z
N MET A 1 -3.29 -12.28 -4.21
CA MET A 1 -1.81 -12.28 -4.20
C MET A 1 -1.24 -12.47 -2.79
N ILE A 2 -1.49 -11.56 -1.86
CA ILE A 2 -0.87 -11.61 -0.53
C ILE A 2 -1.49 -12.72 0.36
N GLU A 3 -2.82 -12.76 0.43
CA GLU A 3 -3.53 -13.65 1.34
C GLU A 3 -3.22 -15.13 1.13
N PRO A 4 -3.30 -15.67 -0.12
CA PRO A 4 -3.06 -17.11 -0.32
C PRO A 4 -1.61 -17.52 -0.04
N GLY A 5 -0.66 -16.61 -0.26
CA GLY A 5 0.77 -16.94 -0.10
C GLY A 5 1.26 -16.91 1.33
N ILE A 6 0.76 -16.01 2.16
CA ILE A 6 1.27 -15.79 3.51
C ILE A 6 0.22 -16.00 4.61
N LEU A 7 -1.00 -16.40 4.25
CA LEU A 7 -2.07 -16.74 5.20
C LEU A 7 -2.46 -15.58 6.12
N ILE A 8 -2.42 -14.36 5.61
CA ILE A 8 -2.92 -13.17 6.30
C ILE A 8 -4.19 -12.72 5.60
N PRO A 9 -5.31 -12.53 6.32
CA PRO A 9 -6.53 -12.03 5.70
C PRO A 9 -6.30 -10.65 5.08
N VAL A 10 -6.75 -10.48 3.83
CA VAL A 10 -6.62 -9.23 3.09
C VAL A 10 -7.98 -8.84 2.53
N THR A 11 -8.39 -7.62 2.79
CA THR A 11 -9.61 -7.04 2.23
C THR A 11 -9.22 -5.87 1.34
N VAL A 12 -9.79 -5.82 0.15
CA VAL A 12 -9.57 -4.72 -0.81
C VAL A 12 -10.84 -3.89 -0.88
N SER A 13 -10.70 -2.58 -0.71
CA SER A 13 -11.81 -1.65 -0.78
C SER A 13 -11.45 -0.45 -1.64
N ILE A 14 -12.46 0.11 -2.31
CA ILE A 14 -12.32 1.39 -3.00
C ILE A 14 -12.43 2.50 -1.95
N ALA A 15 -11.50 3.46 -1.98
CA ALA A 15 -11.44 4.50 -0.96
C ALA A 15 -12.75 5.31 -0.86
N SER A 16 -13.39 5.59 -1.99
CA SER A 16 -14.67 6.33 -2.03
C SER A 16 -15.79 5.60 -1.30
N GLU A 17 -15.71 4.28 -1.19
CA GLU A 17 -16.66 3.48 -0.44
C GLU A 17 -16.22 3.28 1.00
N PHE A 18 -14.95 2.97 1.21
CA PHE A 18 -14.39 2.70 2.53
C PHE A 18 -14.62 3.86 3.51
N ARG A 19 -14.50 5.10 3.05
CA ARG A 19 -14.65 6.30 3.89
C ARG A 19 -16.02 6.41 4.58
N TYR A 20 -17.02 5.70 4.07
CA TYR A 20 -18.39 5.70 4.62
C TYR A 20 -18.72 4.42 5.38
N GLU A 21 -17.78 3.49 5.49
CA GLU A 21 -17.99 2.23 6.19
C GLU A 21 -17.71 2.37 7.69
N THR A 22 -18.18 1.38 8.45
CA THR A 22 -17.73 1.16 9.83
C THR A 22 -16.83 -0.07 9.80
N PRO A 23 -15.53 0.10 9.53
CA PRO A 23 -14.65 -1.03 9.32
C PRO A 23 -14.33 -1.77 10.63
N LEU A 24 -14.13 -3.08 10.51
CA LEU A 24 -13.68 -3.92 11.63
C LEU A 24 -12.16 -3.96 11.65
N ILE A 25 -11.56 -2.86 12.05
CA ILE A 25 -10.10 -2.70 12.09
C ILE A 25 -9.68 -2.15 13.45
N ASP A 26 -8.43 -2.40 13.81
CA ASP A 26 -7.84 -1.96 15.07
C ASP A 26 -6.33 -1.75 14.90
N GLU A 27 -5.62 -1.62 16.01
CA GLU A 27 -4.17 -1.42 16.02
C GLU A 27 -3.38 -2.61 15.44
N LYS A 28 -4.02 -3.75 15.25
CA LYS A 28 -3.40 -4.96 14.66
C LYS A 28 -3.64 -5.08 13.15
N THR A 29 -4.35 -4.12 12.58
CA THR A 29 -4.68 -4.09 11.15
C THR A 29 -3.77 -3.09 10.44
N LEU A 30 -2.97 -3.55 9.48
CA LEU A 30 -2.22 -2.64 8.62
C LEU A 30 -3.12 -2.21 7.46
N VAL A 31 -3.31 -0.91 7.31
CA VAL A 31 -4.06 -0.34 6.20
C VAL A 31 -3.05 0.21 5.19
N ILE A 32 -3.16 -0.26 3.94
CA ILE A 32 -2.30 0.22 2.85
C ILE A 32 -3.16 1.11 1.95
N VAL A 33 -2.75 2.37 1.81
CA VAL A 33 -3.41 3.31 0.92
C VAL A 33 -2.52 3.58 -0.28
N ILE A 34 -3.11 3.68 -1.45
CA ILE A 34 -2.38 3.86 -2.71
C ILE A 34 -2.92 5.11 -3.40
N SER A 35 -2.03 6.04 -3.71
CA SER A 35 -2.38 7.27 -4.42
C SER A 35 -1.17 7.77 -5.19
N GLN A 36 -1.34 8.08 -6.47
CA GLN A 36 -0.25 8.64 -7.28
C GLN A 36 0.13 10.04 -6.79
N SER A 37 -0.83 10.91 -6.66
CA SER A 37 -0.60 12.30 -6.25
C SER A 37 -0.35 12.46 -4.76
N GLY A 38 -0.88 11.55 -3.95
CA GLY A 38 -0.92 11.71 -2.50
C GLY A 38 -1.89 12.78 -2.03
N GLU A 39 -2.75 13.26 -2.93
CA GLU A 39 -3.74 14.32 -2.62
C GLU A 39 -5.18 13.88 -2.94
N THR A 40 -5.40 12.61 -3.23
CA THR A 40 -6.73 12.08 -3.55
C THR A 40 -7.64 12.21 -2.33
N ILE A 41 -8.73 12.95 -2.46
CA ILE A 41 -9.62 13.27 -1.35
C ILE A 41 -10.21 12.02 -0.70
N ASP A 42 -10.69 11.08 -1.50
CA ASP A 42 -11.29 9.85 -0.98
C ASP A 42 -10.26 8.98 -0.25
N THR A 43 -9.05 8.87 -0.79
CA THR A 43 -7.98 8.10 -0.16
C THR A 43 -7.54 8.75 1.15
N LEU A 44 -7.45 10.07 1.18
CA LEU A 44 -7.11 10.80 2.40
C LEU A 44 -8.18 10.61 3.48
N ALA A 45 -9.46 10.67 3.10
CA ALA A 45 -10.55 10.44 4.04
C ALA A 45 -10.56 8.99 4.56
N ALA A 46 -10.31 8.03 3.69
CA ALA A 46 -10.21 6.61 4.07
C ALA A 46 -9.05 6.38 5.05
N MET A 47 -7.91 7.01 4.79
CA MET A 47 -6.73 6.94 5.66
C MET A 47 -7.05 7.51 7.04
N ARG A 48 -7.67 8.68 7.10
CA ARG A 48 -8.04 9.33 8.36
C ARG A 48 -9.05 8.50 9.15
N LEU A 49 -9.99 7.85 8.45
CA LEU A 49 -10.93 6.94 9.08
C LEU A 49 -10.19 5.77 9.72
N ALA A 50 -9.26 5.13 8.99
CA ALA A 50 -8.47 4.03 9.51
C ALA A 50 -7.66 4.47 10.74
N GLN A 51 -7.05 5.63 10.69
CA GLN A 51 -6.28 6.17 11.82
C GLN A 51 -7.15 6.45 13.05
N SER A 52 -8.42 6.79 12.85
CA SER A 52 -9.36 7.00 13.95
C SER A 52 -9.65 5.69 14.72
N TYR A 53 -9.42 4.54 14.11
CA TYR A 53 -9.50 3.22 14.73
C TYR A 53 -8.14 2.74 15.23
N HIS A 54 -7.13 3.60 15.23
CA HIS A 54 -5.76 3.32 15.66
C HIS A 54 -5.03 2.29 14.77
N ALA A 55 -5.51 2.07 13.55
CA ALA A 55 -4.84 1.19 12.60
C ALA A 55 -3.63 1.91 12.00
N PRO A 56 -2.44 1.30 12.00
CA PRO A 56 -1.28 1.89 11.33
C PRO A 56 -1.51 1.93 9.82
N VAL A 57 -1.05 2.99 9.17
CA VAL A 57 -1.24 3.21 7.74
C VAL A 57 0.11 3.28 7.03
N LEU A 58 0.25 2.47 6.00
CA LEU A 58 1.35 2.54 5.04
C LEU A 58 0.81 3.16 3.75
N ALA A 59 1.41 4.26 3.33
CA ALA A 59 1.03 4.92 2.08
C ALA A 59 2.00 4.54 0.96
N ILE A 60 1.44 4.21 -0.20
CA ILE A 60 2.21 4.04 -1.44
C ILE A 60 1.87 5.23 -2.32
N VAL A 61 2.80 6.16 -2.46
CA VAL A 61 2.59 7.42 -3.18
C VAL A 61 3.80 7.75 -4.05
N ASN A 62 3.60 8.57 -5.07
CA ASN A 62 4.69 9.02 -5.92
C ASN A 62 5.22 10.40 -5.51
N VAL A 63 4.38 11.28 -5.03
CA VAL A 63 4.76 12.68 -4.77
C VAL A 63 5.24 12.86 -3.34
N LYS A 64 6.50 13.25 -3.18
CA LYS A 64 7.11 13.54 -1.88
C LYS A 64 6.46 14.76 -1.26
N GLY A 65 6.25 14.72 0.06
CA GLY A 65 5.67 15.83 0.79
C GLY A 65 4.17 16.02 0.56
N SER A 66 3.52 15.10 -0.17
CA SER A 66 2.06 15.13 -0.35
C SER A 66 1.34 14.96 0.99
N THR A 67 0.07 15.34 1.04
CA THR A 67 -0.70 15.27 2.28
C THR A 67 -0.79 13.85 2.83
N ILE A 68 -1.07 12.86 1.95
CA ILE A 68 -1.11 11.45 2.36
C ILE A 68 0.25 10.99 2.89
N ALA A 69 1.34 11.37 2.22
CA ALA A 69 2.68 11.01 2.67
C ALA A 69 3.00 11.60 4.06
N ARG A 70 2.61 12.84 4.31
CA ARG A 70 2.88 13.50 5.58
C ARG A 70 2.04 12.97 6.74
N GLU A 71 0.80 12.55 6.46
CA GLU A 71 -0.14 12.12 7.51
C GLU A 71 -0.12 10.62 7.76
N SER A 72 0.46 9.80 6.88
CA SER A 72 0.55 8.36 7.09
C SER A 72 1.63 8.02 8.12
N ASP A 73 1.52 6.82 8.70
CA ASP A 73 2.52 6.34 9.66
C ASP A 73 3.79 5.89 8.96
N TYR A 74 3.66 5.31 7.77
CA TYR A 74 4.78 4.83 6.95
C TYR A 74 4.53 5.19 5.51
N VAL A 75 5.59 5.44 4.75
CA VAL A 75 5.50 5.84 3.35
C VAL A 75 6.45 5.01 2.50
N LEU A 76 5.96 4.55 1.37
CA LEU A 76 6.77 3.96 0.31
C LEU A 76 6.56 4.80 -0.95
N TYR A 77 7.62 5.47 -1.41
CA TYR A 77 7.56 6.28 -2.62
C TYR A 77 7.85 5.42 -3.84
N THR A 78 7.03 5.58 -4.89
CA THR A 78 7.17 4.80 -6.11
C THR A 78 8.25 5.31 -7.05
N HIS A 79 8.61 6.60 -6.94
CA HIS A 79 9.62 7.23 -7.80
C HIS A 79 9.32 7.10 -9.30
N ALA A 80 8.03 7.17 -9.66
CA ALA A 80 7.61 7.02 -11.06
C ALA A 80 7.81 8.28 -11.90
N GLY A 81 8.22 9.39 -11.28
CA GLY A 81 8.37 10.68 -11.95
C GLY A 81 7.04 11.42 -12.09
N PRO A 82 7.03 12.58 -12.76
CA PRO A 82 5.82 13.38 -12.93
C PRO A 82 4.74 12.61 -13.70
N GLU A 83 3.48 12.84 -13.32
CA GLU A 83 2.34 12.25 -14.02
C GLU A 83 2.03 13.05 -15.29
N ILE A 84 2.18 12.40 -16.44
CA ILE A 84 1.79 12.92 -17.74
C ILE A 84 0.95 11.84 -18.45
N ALA A 85 0.39 12.13 -19.63
CA ALA A 85 -0.57 11.25 -20.30
C ALA A 85 -0.10 9.78 -20.42
N VAL A 86 1.19 9.53 -20.62
CA VAL A 86 1.76 8.18 -20.74
C VAL A 86 2.13 7.60 -19.38
N ALA A 87 2.21 8.43 -18.35
CA ALA A 87 2.71 8.02 -17.04
C ALA A 87 1.70 7.20 -16.22
N SER A 88 0.41 7.20 -16.57
CA SER A 88 -0.57 6.44 -15.79
C SER A 88 -0.32 4.93 -15.84
N THR A 89 0.10 4.38 -16.99
CA THR A 89 0.50 2.97 -17.09
C THR A 89 1.77 2.71 -16.30
N LYS A 90 2.74 3.60 -16.38
CA LYS A 90 3.99 3.51 -15.61
C LYS A 90 3.71 3.56 -14.11
N ALA A 91 2.84 4.49 -13.67
CA ALA A 91 2.46 4.62 -12.26
C ALA A 91 1.81 3.33 -11.74
N TYR A 92 0.91 2.73 -12.52
CA TYR A 92 0.28 1.46 -12.17
C TYR A 92 1.32 0.35 -12.01
N SER A 93 2.23 0.23 -12.96
CA SER A 93 3.28 -0.80 -12.92
C SER A 93 4.19 -0.65 -11.71
N VAL A 94 4.55 0.58 -11.36
CA VAL A 94 5.41 0.85 -10.19
C VAL A 94 4.66 0.58 -8.89
N GLN A 95 3.38 0.92 -8.82
CA GLN A 95 2.54 0.60 -7.65
C GLN A 95 2.44 -0.91 -7.46
N LEU A 96 2.26 -1.65 -8.54
CA LEU A 96 2.20 -3.11 -8.49
C LEU A 96 3.53 -3.70 -8.01
N ALA A 97 4.66 -3.18 -8.50
CA ALA A 97 5.98 -3.59 -8.03
C ALA A 97 6.17 -3.32 -6.54
N ALA A 98 5.69 -2.17 -6.04
CA ALA A 98 5.73 -1.85 -4.62
C ALA A 98 4.94 -2.87 -3.79
N LEU A 99 3.76 -3.28 -4.26
CA LEU A 99 2.96 -4.32 -3.60
C LEU A 99 3.69 -5.66 -3.58
N TYR A 100 4.37 -6.03 -4.66
CA TYR A 100 5.19 -7.25 -4.68
C TYR A 100 6.34 -7.20 -3.69
N LEU A 101 6.98 -6.05 -3.53
CA LEU A 101 8.04 -5.87 -2.53
C LEU A 101 7.50 -6.06 -1.11
N ILE A 102 6.33 -5.49 -0.83
CA ILE A 102 5.66 -5.65 0.46
C ILE A 102 5.32 -7.13 0.69
N TYR A 103 4.78 -7.81 -0.31
CA TYR A 103 4.49 -9.23 -0.24
C TYR A 103 5.73 -10.04 0.11
N CYS A 104 6.83 -9.78 -0.60
CA CYS A 104 8.09 -10.47 -0.38
C CYS A 104 8.60 -10.27 1.05
N ARG A 105 8.55 -9.03 1.55
CA ARG A 105 8.97 -8.71 2.91
C ARG A 105 8.11 -9.41 3.96
N MET A 106 6.79 -9.42 3.76
CA MET A 106 5.86 -10.10 4.66
C MET A 106 6.10 -11.60 4.67
N ALA A 107 6.35 -12.19 3.50
CA ALA A 107 6.66 -13.61 3.37
C ALA A 107 7.96 -13.98 4.12
N LEU A 108 8.98 -13.13 4.05
CA LEU A 108 10.22 -13.31 4.82
C LEU A 108 9.97 -13.28 6.33
N VAL A 109 9.24 -12.26 6.79
CA VAL A 109 8.97 -12.07 8.22
C VAL A 109 8.14 -13.22 8.78
N ARG A 110 7.21 -13.75 7.98
CA ARG A 110 6.35 -14.88 8.38
C ARG A 110 7.04 -16.24 8.24
N GLY A 111 8.23 -16.28 7.65
CA GLY A 111 8.95 -17.53 7.43
C GLY A 111 8.40 -18.36 6.28
N VAL A 112 7.52 -17.81 5.44
CA VAL A 112 6.99 -18.51 4.25
C VAL A 112 8.07 -18.62 3.18
N TYR A 113 8.89 -17.57 3.03
CA TYR A 113 10.04 -17.58 2.13
C TYR A 113 11.33 -17.62 2.93
N SER A 114 12.30 -18.44 2.46
CA SER A 114 13.69 -18.30 2.89
C SER A 114 14.30 -17.06 2.21
N PRO A 115 15.44 -16.55 2.70
CA PRO A 115 16.12 -15.43 2.03
C PRO A 115 16.41 -15.69 0.55
N VAL A 116 16.74 -16.94 0.19
CA VAL A 116 17.01 -17.31 -1.20
C VAL A 116 15.74 -17.25 -2.05
N GLN A 117 14.63 -17.77 -1.52
CA GLN A 117 13.33 -17.70 -2.22
C GLN A 117 12.87 -16.26 -2.44
N ALA A 118 13.05 -15.40 -1.44
CA ALA A 118 12.71 -13.99 -1.54
C ALA A 118 13.56 -13.29 -2.61
N GLU A 119 14.86 -13.58 -2.65
CA GLU A 119 15.75 -13.04 -3.66
C GLU A 119 15.32 -13.46 -5.07
N ASN A 120 15.00 -14.74 -5.24
CA ASN A 120 14.54 -15.25 -6.53
C ASN A 120 13.23 -14.62 -6.96
N PHE A 121 12.29 -14.43 -6.04
CA PHE A 121 11.02 -13.73 -6.32
C PHE A 121 11.27 -12.31 -6.80
N MET A 122 12.16 -11.58 -6.14
CA MET A 122 12.47 -10.20 -6.51
C MET A 122 13.16 -10.09 -7.88
N LYS A 123 13.95 -11.09 -8.26
CA LYS A 123 14.61 -11.10 -9.58
C LYS A 123 13.62 -11.26 -10.73
N GLU A 124 12.46 -11.82 -10.48
CA GLU A 124 11.42 -12.00 -11.49
C GLU A 124 10.53 -10.76 -11.68
N LEU A 125 10.69 -9.75 -10.81
CA LEU A 125 9.99 -8.49 -10.96
C LEU A 125 10.65 -7.63 -12.03
#